data_7ea71f09aa6a0afab83f2b42fe7fe589
#
_entry.id   7ea71f09aa6a0afab83f2b42fe7fe589
#
_cell.length_a   1.000
_cell.length_b   1.000
_cell.length_c   1.000
_cell.angle_alpha   90.00
_cell.angle_beta   90.00
_cell.angle_gamma   90.00
#
_symmetry.space_group_name_H-M   'P 1'
#
loop_
_entity.id
_entity.type
_entity.pdbx_description
1 polymer ?
#
loop_
_entity_poly.entity_id
_entity_poly.type
_entity_poly.pdbx_seq_one_letter_code
_entity_poly.pdbx_strand_id
1 'polypeptide(L)'
;MAVKAPFNYIGNKYRIINSIQECFPEEIDTFVDLFCGGCDVSINTQANSIYANDINYHVIDIMKAFQQYDVDYLLEYIDTTINQWCLNKTNEEGYKACLLYTSPSPRD
;
A
#
# COMPACT_ATOMS: atom_id res chain seq x y z
N MET A 1 -9.16 -2.80 -17.78
CA MET A 1 -8.35 -3.84 -17.13
C MET A 1 -7.97 -3.41 -15.72
N ALA A 2 -8.17 -4.29 -14.76
CA ALA A 2 -7.87 -3.95 -13.37
C ALA A 2 -6.37 -3.87 -13.11
N VAL A 3 -5.97 -2.92 -12.30
CA VAL A 3 -4.59 -2.72 -11.87
C VAL A 3 -4.42 -3.32 -10.48
N LYS A 4 -3.36 -4.08 -10.28
CA LYS A 4 -3.06 -4.67 -8.99
C LYS A 4 -2.38 -3.66 -8.08
N ALA A 5 -2.66 -3.73 -6.77
CA ALA A 5 -1.98 -2.91 -5.78
C ALA A 5 -0.45 -3.10 -5.84
N PRO A 6 0.33 -2.06 -5.51
CA PRO A 6 1.79 -2.11 -5.64
C PRO A 6 2.47 -3.05 -4.66
N PHE A 7 1.78 -3.55 -3.65
CA PHE A 7 2.33 -4.51 -2.69
C PHE A 7 1.26 -5.53 -2.29
N ASN A 8 1.70 -6.68 -1.82
CA ASN A 8 0.79 -7.72 -1.35
C ASN A 8 0.24 -7.37 0.03
N TYR A 9 -1.07 -7.41 0.14
CA TYR A 9 -1.76 -7.20 1.40
C TYR A 9 -2.76 -8.34 1.62
N ILE A 10 -2.80 -8.86 2.82
CA ILE A 10 -3.69 -9.98 3.15
C ILE A 10 -5.15 -9.53 3.00
N GLY A 11 -5.94 -10.34 2.29
CA GLY A 11 -7.34 -10.03 2.06
C GLY A 11 -7.58 -9.01 0.96
N ASN A 12 -6.62 -8.81 0.05
CA ASN A 12 -6.82 -7.88 -1.06
C ASN A 12 -8.02 -8.29 -1.94
N LYS A 13 -8.57 -7.31 -2.64
CA LYS A 13 -9.79 -7.46 -3.44
C LYS A 13 -9.53 -7.60 -4.93
N TYR A 14 -8.27 -7.77 -5.35
CA TYR A 14 -7.92 -7.76 -6.77
C TYR A 14 -8.71 -8.78 -7.59
N ARG A 15 -8.87 -9.99 -7.07
CA ARG A 15 -9.58 -11.07 -7.77
C ARG A 15 -11.06 -10.82 -7.97
N ILE A 16 -11.66 -9.98 -7.14
CA ILE A 16 -13.11 -9.70 -7.18
C ILE A 16 -13.42 -8.28 -7.60
N ILE A 17 -12.44 -7.54 -8.10
CA ILE A 17 -12.63 -6.15 -8.53
C ILE A 17 -13.76 -6.01 -9.53
N ASN A 18 -13.81 -6.86 -10.55
CA ASN A 18 -14.86 -6.77 -11.57
C ASN A 18 -16.25 -6.95 -10.96
N SER A 19 -16.40 -7.91 -10.06
CA SER A 19 -17.68 -8.14 -9.37
C SER A 19 -18.09 -6.97 -8.49
N ILE A 20 -17.12 -6.34 -7.83
CA ILE A 20 -17.38 -5.16 -7.02
C ILE A 20 -17.82 -3.99 -7.90
N GLN A 21 -17.11 -3.75 -9.01
CA GLN A 21 -17.41 -2.66 -9.92
C GLN A 21 -18.80 -2.76 -10.56
N GLU A 22 -19.30 -3.97 -10.78
CA GLU A 22 -20.65 -4.19 -11.28
C GLU A 22 -21.72 -3.65 -10.32
N CYS A 23 -21.39 -3.51 -9.05
CA CYS A 23 -22.31 -2.96 -8.04
C CYS A 23 -22.27 -1.44 -7.97
N PHE A 24 -21.33 -0.80 -8.66
CA PHE A 24 -21.16 0.65 -8.60
C PHE A 24 -22.09 1.37 -9.57
N PRO A 25 -22.53 2.59 -9.25
CA PRO A 25 -23.19 3.43 -10.24
C PRO A 25 -22.22 3.81 -11.35
N GLU A 26 -22.78 4.21 -12.50
CA GLU A 26 -21.95 4.61 -13.66
C GLU A 26 -21.06 5.81 -13.35
N GLU A 27 -21.60 6.78 -12.63
CA GLU A 27 -20.88 7.99 -12.27
C GLU A 27 -20.77 8.07 -10.74
N ILE A 28 -19.56 8.34 -10.26
CA ILE A 28 -19.29 8.50 -8.84
C ILE A 28 -18.62 9.84 -8.64
N ASP A 29 -19.23 10.69 -7.83
CA ASP A 29 -18.62 11.95 -7.44
C ASP A 29 -17.60 11.74 -6.33
N THR A 30 -18.02 11.14 -5.24
CA THR A 30 -17.14 10.84 -4.09
C THR A 30 -17.18 9.35 -3.78
N PHE A 31 -16.02 8.74 -3.73
CA PHE A 31 -15.86 7.34 -3.33
C PHE A 31 -15.08 7.27 -2.02
N VAL A 32 -15.62 6.55 -1.06
CA VAL A 32 -14.97 6.35 0.24
C VAL A 32 -14.68 4.87 0.42
N ASP A 33 -13.40 4.54 0.55
CA ASP A 33 -12.93 3.19 0.79
C ASP A 33 -12.49 3.09 2.25
N LEU A 34 -13.40 2.66 3.12
CA LEU A 34 -13.21 2.68 4.56
C LEU A 34 -12.15 1.70 5.07
N PHE A 35 -11.97 0.61 4.36
CA PHE A 35 -11.04 -0.47 4.72
C PHE A 35 -10.19 -0.79 3.51
N CYS A 36 -9.37 0.15 3.08
CA CYS A 36 -8.74 0.09 1.77
C CYS A 36 -7.63 -0.97 1.65
N GLY A 37 -7.01 -1.36 2.75
CA GLY A 37 -5.88 -2.28 2.69
C GLY A 37 -4.82 -1.77 1.71
N GLY A 38 -4.46 -2.61 0.74
CA GLY A 38 -3.53 -2.24 -0.33
C GLY A 38 -4.11 -1.34 -1.41
N CYS A 39 -5.34 -0.88 -1.25
CA CYS A 39 -6.03 0.04 -2.17
C CYS A 39 -6.40 -0.55 -3.53
N ASP A 40 -6.58 -1.87 -3.64
CA ASP A 40 -6.97 -2.50 -4.91
C ASP A 40 -8.28 -1.91 -5.45
N VAL A 41 -9.26 -1.66 -4.60
CA VAL A 41 -10.54 -1.10 -5.04
C VAL A 41 -10.37 0.38 -5.41
N SER A 42 -9.70 1.15 -4.55
CA SER A 42 -9.53 2.59 -4.78
C SER A 42 -8.80 2.91 -6.08
N ILE A 43 -7.71 2.20 -6.39
CA ILE A 43 -6.92 2.47 -7.59
C ILE A 43 -7.64 2.05 -8.87
N ASN A 44 -8.65 1.20 -8.76
CA ASN A 44 -9.46 0.75 -9.89
C ASN A 44 -10.83 1.45 -9.99
N THR A 45 -11.06 2.46 -9.16
CA THR A 45 -12.32 3.19 -9.13
C THR A 45 -12.16 4.54 -9.80
N GLN A 46 -13.11 4.89 -10.67
CA GLN A 46 -13.18 6.22 -11.29
C GLN A 46 -14.19 7.07 -10.53
N ALA A 47 -13.71 8.15 -9.94
CA ALA A 47 -14.54 9.10 -9.21
C ALA A 47 -13.86 10.47 -9.22
N ASN A 48 -14.62 11.51 -8.98
CA ASN A 48 -14.06 12.86 -8.89
C ASN A 48 -13.19 13.01 -7.67
N SER A 49 -13.58 12.39 -6.57
CA SER A 49 -12.79 12.37 -5.33
C SER A 49 -12.79 10.97 -4.73
N ILE A 50 -11.63 10.52 -4.28
CA ILE A 50 -11.47 9.21 -3.64
C ILE A 50 -10.79 9.40 -2.29
N TYR A 51 -11.40 8.85 -1.25
CA TYR A 51 -10.88 8.86 0.11
C TYR A 51 -10.65 7.42 0.55
N ALA A 52 -9.40 7.04 0.69
CA ALA A 52 -9.03 5.72 1.17
C ALA A 52 -8.63 5.78 2.64
N ASN A 53 -9.12 4.84 3.43
CA ASN A 53 -8.84 4.77 4.85
C ASN A 53 -8.57 3.34 5.28
N ASP A 54 -7.66 3.19 6.22
CA ASP A 54 -7.41 1.91 6.88
C ASP A 54 -6.88 2.17 8.28
N ILE A 55 -7.22 1.29 9.21
CA ILE A 55 -6.75 1.40 10.59
C ILE A 55 -5.23 1.18 10.66
N ASN A 56 -4.70 0.42 9.72
CA ASN A 56 -3.25 0.23 9.60
C ASN A 56 -2.62 1.44 8.91
N TYR A 57 -2.16 2.39 9.72
CA TYR A 57 -1.60 3.63 9.19
C TYR A 57 -0.31 3.41 8.38
N HIS A 58 0.38 2.29 8.58
CA HIS A 58 1.58 1.97 7.78
C HIS A 58 1.23 1.80 6.30
N VAL A 59 0.09 1.18 6.01
CA VAL A 59 -0.39 1.03 4.64
C VAL A 59 -0.70 2.39 4.03
N ILE A 60 -1.34 3.26 4.79
CA ILE A 60 -1.66 4.61 4.35
C ILE A 60 -0.38 5.41 4.09
N ASP A 61 0.61 5.29 4.97
CA ASP A 61 1.89 5.98 4.80
C ASP A 61 2.63 5.52 3.54
N ILE A 62 2.59 4.24 3.23
CA ILE A 62 3.18 3.71 1.99
C ILE A 62 2.49 4.32 0.77
N MET A 63 1.16 4.35 0.77
CA MET A 63 0.41 4.91 -0.36
C MET A 63 0.65 6.41 -0.52
N LYS A 64 0.76 7.14 0.58
CA LYS A 64 1.15 8.56 0.54
C LYS A 64 2.54 8.75 -0.04
N ALA A 65 3.48 7.89 0.30
CA ALA A 65 4.82 7.95 -0.25
C ALA A 65 4.81 7.74 -1.77
N PHE A 66 4.01 6.81 -2.27
CA PHE A 66 3.86 6.59 -3.71
C PHE A 66 3.27 7.81 -4.44
N GLN A 67 2.43 8.57 -3.78
CA GLN A 67 1.87 9.80 -4.34
C GLN A 67 2.85 10.97 -4.28
N GLN A 68 3.68 11.04 -3.25
CA GLN A 68 4.53 12.19 -2.97
C GLN A 68 5.88 12.14 -3.66
N TYR A 69 6.49 10.95 -3.77
CA TYR A 69 7.85 10.79 -4.29
C TYR A 69 7.82 10.14 -5.67
N ASP A 70 8.80 10.47 -6.49
CA ASP A 70 8.91 9.83 -7.80
C ASP A 70 9.44 8.40 -7.68
N VAL A 71 9.25 7.63 -8.76
CA VAL A 71 9.60 6.20 -8.79
C VAL A 71 11.09 5.97 -8.60
N ASP A 72 11.92 6.78 -9.23
CA ASP A 72 13.38 6.61 -9.14
C ASP A 72 13.88 6.82 -7.72
N TYR A 73 13.36 7.83 -7.04
CA TYR A 73 13.69 8.09 -5.64
C TYR A 73 13.29 6.91 -4.75
N LEU A 74 12.07 6.39 -4.93
CA LEU A 74 11.57 5.27 -4.14
C LEU A 74 12.37 3.99 -4.37
N LEU A 75 12.72 3.69 -5.61
CA LEU A 75 13.52 2.51 -5.94
C LEU A 75 14.92 2.61 -5.33
N GLU A 76 15.54 3.78 -5.41
CA GLU A 76 16.85 4.00 -4.80
C GLU A 76 16.80 3.86 -3.28
N TYR A 77 15.77 4.39 -2.66
CA TYR A 77 15.57 4.26 -1.22
C TYR A 77 15.43 2.79 -0.80
N ILE A 78 14.63 2.03 -1.54
CA ILE A 78 14.43 0.60 -1.28
C ILE A 78 15.75 -0.17 -1.44
N ASP A 79 16.48 0.07 -2.51
CA ASP A 79 17.75 -0.60 -2.76
C ASP A 79 18.78 -0.27 -1.66
N THR A 80 18.87 0.99 -1.26
CA THR A 80 19.75 1.42 -0.18
C THR A 80 19.41 0.70 1.12
N THR A 81 18.13 0.60 1.45
CA THR A 81 17.67 -0.09 2.65
C THR A 81 18.00 -1.58 2.61
N ILE A 82 17.75 -2.22 1.47
CA ILE A 82 18.07 -3.64 1.26
C ILE A 82 19.56 -3.88 1.48
N ASN A 83 20.41 -3.05 0.88
CA ASN A 83 21.86 -3.19 0.99
C ASN A 83 22.35 -2.91 2.40
N GLN A 84 21.82 -1.89 3.05
CA GLN A 84 22.22 -1.51 4.42
C GLN A 84 21.97 -2.63 5.41
N TRP A 85 20.85 -3.32 5.29
CA TRP A 85 20.43 -4.34 6.25
C TRP A 85 20.57 -5.76 5.72
N CYS A 86 21.14 -5.93 4.52
CA CYS A 86 21.28 -7.24 3.86
C CYS A 86 19.97 -8.01 3.80
N LEU A 87 18.90 -7.31 3.47
CA LEU A 87 17.55 -7.90 3.47
C LEU A 87 17.38 -8.90 2.35
N ASN A 88 16.93 -10.10 2.68
CA ASN A 88 16.55 -11.13 1.75
C ASN A 88 15.64 -12.14 2.46
N LYS A 89 15.16 -13.13 1.74
CA LYS A 89 14.20 -14.11 2.30
C LYS A 89 14.75 -14.95 3.44
N THR A 90 16.07 -15.03 3.59
CA THR A 90 16.71 -15.92 4.55
C THR A 90 17.46 -15.19 5.65
N ASN A 91 17.68 -13.88 5.53
CA ASN A 91 18.40 -13.10 6.53
C ASN A 91 17.45 -12.52 7.58
N GLU A 92 17.01 -13.36 8.51
CA GLU A 92 16.11 -12.97 9.57
C GLU A 92 16.71 -11.94 10.53
N GLU A 93 18.01 -12.05 10.82
CA GLU A 93 18.70 -11.11 11.72
C GLU A 93 18.74 -9.71 11.14
N GLY A 94 19.03 -9.57 9.86
CA GLY A 94 19.02 -8.28 9.18
C GLY A 94 17.63 -7.65 9.19
N TYR A 95 16.60 -8.45 8.97
CA TYR A 95 15.21 -7.99 9.02
C TYR A 95 14.84 -7.48 10.40
N LYS A 96 15.17 -8.23 11.45
CA LYS A 96 14.89 -7.83 12.83
C LYS A 96 15.63 -6.56 13.22
N ALA A 97 16.90 -6.44 12.85
CA ALA A 97 17.70 -5.25 13.13
C ALA A 97 17.10 -4.02 12.43
N CYS A 98 16.68 -4.16 11.19
CA CYS A 98 16.02 -3.10 10.43
C CYS A 98 14.72 -2.65 11.10
N LEU A 99 13.89 -3.57 11.56
CA LEU A 99 12.67 -3.27 12.28
C LEU A 99 12.93 -2.49 13.57
N LEU A 100 13.91 -2.90 14.34
CA LEU A 100 14.26 -2.23 15.59
C LEU A 100 14.76 -0.81 15.36
N TYR A 101 15.54 -0.61 14.30
CA TYR A 101 16.06 0.71 13.96
C TYR A 101 14.98 1.67 13.45
N THR A 102 14.06 1.17 12.62
CA THR A 102 13.06 2.01 11.95
C THR A 102 11.75 2.15 12.71
N SER A 103 11.48 1.25 13.65
CA SER A 103 10.26 1.31 14.43
C SER A 103 10.28 2.48 15.40
N PRO A 104 9.15 3.14 15.62
CA PRO A 104 9.03 4.08 16.72
C PRO A 104 9.29 3.37 18.05
N SER A 105 9.60 4.13 19.10
CA SER A 105 9.81 3.57 20.42
C SER A 105 8.71 2.59 20.78
N PRO A 106 9.04 1.48 21.47
CA PRO A 106 8.02 0.50 21.81
C PRO A 106 6.82 1.18 22.46
N ARG A 107 5.69 0.90 21.92
CA ARG A 107 4.45 1.31 22.54
C ARG A 107 4.01 0.22 23.44
N ASP A 108 3.94 0.56 24.60
CA ASP A 108 3.47 -0.37 25.59
C ASP A 108 1.97 -0.57 25.50
#